data_78de75106e4e65eb72061786278a0c58
#
_entry.id   78de75106e4e65eb72061786278a0c58
#
_cell.length_a   1.000
_cell.length_b   1.000
_cell.length_c   1.000
_cell.angle_alpha   90.00
_cell.angle_beta   90.00
_cell.angle_gamma   90.00
#
_symmetry.space_group_name_H-M   'P 1'
#
loop_
_entity.id
_entity.type
_entity.pdbx_description
1 polymer ?
#
loop_
_entity_poly.entity_id
_entity_poly.type
_entity_poly.pdbx_seq_one_letter_code
_entity_poly.pdbx_strand_id
1 'polypeptide(L)'
;MFSRPSIPSLALSIAIVALVFFFIQKNNENPSLPKTNPIARVEYELLRTKSPLSGVVPTNIRQRELAFARTLPTREEINAKRRYRGKSPATLNWKSRGPYNVGGRTRALAIDVSNESTVLAGGASGGMWRSTDEGNTWTLTTRLEDIQSVTSIAQDTRVGEQSTWYYGTGEYDGASAGTWWGKNPYKGDGLFKSTDGGVSWSILPSTSTASYHIWNNDFNHVHRLKVSPTNGYLYAATAREGKLKLSKDGGSTWTDVLKATDIDPSYVDVDISSDGTVYAIVGGDWSGGNKSNKSGIFRSTDDGSTWTDITPGSFPANFQRVLLDISESNNNVVYFFFE
;
A
#
# COMPACT_ATOMS: atom_id res chain seq x y z
N MET A 1 51.69 54.76 -35.42
CA MET A 1 50.47 54.98 -36.23
C MET A 1 49.59 53.76 -36.10
N PHE A 2 48.66 53.71 -35.11
CA PHE A 2 47.78 52.59 -34.92
C PHE A 2 46.53 52.80 -35.75
N SER A 3 46.31 51.97 -36.78
CA SER A 3 45.10 51.98 -37.57
C SER A 3 43.92 51.47 -36.74
N ARG A 4 42.85 52.23 -36.57
CA ARG A 4 41.61 51.81 -36.02
C ARG A 4 40.98 50.73 -36.89
N PRO A 5 40.49 49.61 -36.33
CA PRO A 5 39.76 48.61 -37.11
C PRO A 5 38.51 49.27 -37.70
N SER A 6 38.23 49.01 -39.00
CA SER A 6 37.06 49.51 -39.67
C SER A 6 35.74 48.99 -39.05
N ILE A 7 34.74 49.85 -38.96
CA ILE A 7 33.41 49.56 -38.41
C ILE A 7 32.78 48.26 -38.98
N PRO A 8 33.00 47.83 -40.22
CA PRO A 8 32.52 46.56 -40.77
C PRO A 8 33.08 45.34 -40.09
N SER A 9 34.33 45.34 -39.59
CA SER A 9 34.94 44.21 -38.92
C SER A 9 34.39 44.00 -37.51
N LEU A 10 34.02 45.07 -36.82
CA LEU A 10 33.42 45.01 -35.49
C LEU A 10 31.98 44.46 -35.56
N ALA A 11 31.20 44.88 -36.56
CA ALA A 11 29.83 44.38 -36.77
C ALA A 11 29.80 42.89 -37.10
N LEU A 12 30.74 42.39 -37.90
CA LEU A 12 30.87 40.98 -38.24
C LEU A 12 31.26 40.15 -37.03
N SER A 13 32.16 40.64 -36.19
CA SER A 13 32.58 39.96 -34.95
C SER A 13 31.43 39.87 -33.94
N ILE A 14 30.62 40.90 -33.78
CA ILE A 14 29.44 40.88 -32.88
C ILE A 14 28.37 39.90 -33.45
N ALA A 15 28.16 39.85 -34.77
CA ALA A 15 27.23 38.91 -35.38
C ALA A 15 27.65 37.45 -35.17
N ILE A 16 28.95 37.15 -35.31
CA ILE A 16 29.50 35.81 -35.09
C ILE A 16 29.34 35.42 -33.61
N VAL A 17 29.64 36.30 -32.67
CA VAL A 17 29.47 36.03 -31.22
C VAL A 17 27.99 35.81 -30.89
N ALA A 18 27.08 36.59 -31.43
CA ALA A 18 25.64 36.43 -31.25
C ALA A 18 25.13 35.08 -31.82
N LEU A 19 25.64 34.67 -32.99
CA LEU A 19 25.31 33.40 -33.63
C LEU A 19 25.85 32.22 -32.81
N VAL A 20 27.06 32.29 -32.30
CA VAL A 20 27.65 31.28 -31.43
C VAL A 20 26.87 31.17 -30.12
N PHE A 21 26.48 32.31 -29.51
CA PHE A 21 25.64 32.32 -28.32
C PHE A 21 24.25 31.71 -28.54
N PHE A 22 23.65 32.01 -29.71
CA PHE A 22 22.36 31.44 -30.11
C PHE A 22 22.46 29.91 -30.33
N PHE A 23 23.53 29.43 -30.97
CA PHE A 23 23.79 28.00 -31.12
C PHE A 23 24.10 27.31 -29.80
N ILE A 24 24.80 27.94 -28.85
CA ILE A 24 25.07 27.40 -27.52
C ILE A 24 23.78 27.34 -26.70
N GLN A 25 22.91 28.36 -26.76
CA GLN A 25 21.61 28.34 -26.11
C GLN A 25 20.68 27.27 -26.68
N LYS A 26 20.66 27.11 -28.02
CA LYS A 26 19.83 26.12 -28.70
C LYS A 26 20.28 24.68 -28.40
N ASN A 27 21.57 24.46 -28.16
CA ASN A 27 22.10 23.15 -27.79
C ASN A 27 22.06 22.88 -26.28
N ASN A 28 21.75 23.87 -25.44
CA ASN A 28 21.52 23.72 -24.00
C ASN A 28 20.05 23.52 -23.61
N GLU A 29 19.14 23.43 -24.56
CA GLU A 29 17.86 22.85 -24.30
C GLU A 29 18.14 21.37 -24.04
N ASN A 30 18.23 20.98 -22.74
CA ASN A 30 18.17 19.60 -22.37
C ASN A 30 16.99 18.98 -23.10
N PRO A 31 17.19 17.94 -23.92
CA PRO A 31 16.07 17.26 -24.52
C PRO A 31 15.12 16.93 -23.38
N SER A 32 13.95 17.54 -23.39
CA SER A 32 12.92 17.21 -22.40
C SER A 32 12.76 15.70 -22.47
N LEU A 33 13.15 15.02 -21.40
CA LEU A 33 12.90 13.58 -21.30
C LEU A 33 11.46 13.35 -21.73
N PRO A 34 11.20 12.41 -22.62
CA PRO A 34 9.84 12.15 -23.08
C PRO A 34 8.97 12.00 -21.83
N LYS A 35 7.93 12.83 -21.75
CA LYS A 35 7.01 12.80 -20.62
C LYS A 35 6.56 11.36 -20.47
N THR A 36 6.99 10.71 -19.39
CA THR A 36 6.56 9.35 -19.10
C THR A 36 5.04 9.38 -19.04
N ASN A 37 4.40 8.58 -19.85
CA ASN A 37 2.95 8.42 -19.80
C ASN A 37 2.64 7.21 -18.91
N PRO A 38 2.32 7.41 -17.63
CA PRO A 38 2.00 6.29 -16.72
C PRO A 38 0.82 5.46 -17.20
N ILE A 39 -0.13 6.10 -17.88
CA ILE A 39 -1.31 5.43 -18.44
C ILE A 39 -0.91 4.47 -19.55
N ALA A 40 0.02 4.87 -20.43
CA ALA A 40 0.51 3.99 -21.50
C ALA A 40 1.17 2.71 -20.93
N ARG A 41 1.80 2.79 -19.76
CA ARG A 41 2.34 1.60 -19.09
C ARG A 41 1.22 0.68 -18.60
N VAL A 42 0.20 1.24 -17.97
CA VAL A 42 -0.97 0.48 -17.52
C VAL A 42 -1.69 -0.16 -18.72
N GLU A 43 -1.90 0.58 -19.78
CA GLU A 43 -2.50 0.09 -21.03
C GLU A 43 -1.68 -1.06 -21.63
N TYR A 44 -0.36 -0.94 -21.65
CA TYR A 44 0.53 -1.99 -22.13
C TYR A 44 0.42 -3.26 -21.30
N GLU A 45 0.43 -3.15 -19.97
CA GLU A 45 0.29 -4.32 -19.07
C GLU A 45 -1.11 -4.94 -19.20
N LEU A 46 -2.15 -4.12 -19.36
CA LEU A 46 -3.50 -4.61 -19.65
C LEU A 46 -3.58 -5.37 -20.98
N LEU A 47 -2.94 -4.86 -22.02
CA LEU A 47 -2.88 -5.53 -23.33
C LEU A 47 -2.21 -6.90 -23.23
N ARG A 48 -1.17 -7.03 -22.43
CA ARG A 48 -0.46 -8.32 -22.23
C ARG A 48 -1.31 -9.35 -21.49
N THR A 49 -2.22 -8.92 -20.64
CA THR A 49 -3.02 -9.79 -19.77
C THR A 49 -4.43 -10.04 -20.28
N LYS A 50 -4.91 -9.24 -21.23
CA LYS A 50 -6.22 -9.41 -21.86
C LYS A 50 -6.29 -10.69 -22.67
N SER A 51 -7.42 -11.39 -22.57
CA SER A 51 -7.75 -12.47 -23.47
C SER A 51 -7.91 -11.95 -24.91
N PRO A 52 -7.23 -12.50 -25.91
CA PRO A 52 -7.40 -12.08 -27.30
C PRO A 52 -8.83 -12.25 -27.82
N LEU A 53 -9.59 -13.17 -27.25
CA LEU A 53 -10.97 -13.49 -27.67
C LEU A 53 -12.00 -12.55 -27.04
N SER A 54 -11.87 -12.24 -25.75
CA SER A 54 -12.87 -11.46 -25.03
C SER A 54 -12.47 -9.98 -24.82
N GLY A 55 -11.21 -9.63 -25.08
CA GLY A 55 -10.68 -8.29 -24.87
C GLY A 55 -10.58 -7.86 -23.39
N VAL A 56 -10.94 -8.74 -22.47
CA VAL A 56 -10.89 -8.47 -21.02
C VAL A 56 -9.88 -9.37 -20.32
N VAL A 57 -9.40 -8.95 -19.18
CA VAL A 57 -8.55 -9.79 -18.32
C VAL A 57 -9.45 -10.81 -17.63
N PRO A 58 -9.16 -12.12 -17.77
CA PRO A 58 -9.99 -13.15 -17.15
C PRO A 58 -9.97 -13.03 -15.62
N THR A 59 -11.11 -13.23 -14.99
CA THR A 59 -11.18 -13.35 -13.53
C THR A 59 -10.31 -14.50 -13.03
N ASN A 60 -9.68 -14.32 -11.89
CA ASN A 60 -8.79 -15.31 -11.26
C ASN A 60 -7.66 -15.81 -12.19
N ILE A 61 -7.17 -14.92 -13.09
CA ILE A 61 -6.12 -15.31 -14.04
C ILE A 61 -4.87 -15.83 -13.33
N ARG A 62 -4.50 -15.18 -12.19
CA ARG A 62 -3.33 -15.59 -11.41
C ARG A 62 -3.45 -17.02 -10.88
N GLN A 63 -4.61 -17.36 -10.30
CA GLN A 63 -4.87 -18.71 -9.79
C GLN A 63 -4.84 -19.74 -10.92
N ARG A 64 -5.38 -19.39 -12.09
CA ARG A 64 -5.38 -20.25 -13.28
C ARG A 64 -3.98 -20.47 -13.82
N GLU A 65 -3.17 -19.42 -13.90
CA GLU A 65 -1.77 -19.51 -14.32
C GLU A 65 -0.95 -20.39 -13.36
N LEU A 66 -1.13 -20.22 -12.05
CA LEU A 66 -0.46 -21.05 -11.06
C LEU A 66 -0.94 -22.50 -11.10
N ALA A 67 -2.23 -22.73 -11.29
CA ALA A 67 -2.77 -24.08 -11.48
C ALA A 67 -2.14 -24.75 -12.71
N PHE A 68 -2.04 -24.02 -13.84
CA PHE A 68 -1.35 -24.51 -15.02
C PHE A 68 0.15 -24.75 -14.77
N ALA A 69 0.83 -23.82 -14.11
CA ALA A 69 2.24 -23.97 -13.78
C ALA A 69 2.53 -25.23 -12.95
N ARG A 70 1.63 -25.61 -12.05
CA ARG A 70 1.73 -26.85 -11.27
C ARG A 70 1.57 -28.13 -12.11
N THR A 71 0.99 -28.04 -13.31
CA THR A 71 0.90 -29.18 -14.24
C THR A 71 2.14 -29.37 -15.09
N LEU A 72 3.03 -28.36 -15.10
CA LEU A 72 4.28 -28.44 -15.83
C LEU A 72 5.27 -29.35 -15.11
N PRO A 73 6.07 -30.14 -15.85
CA PRO A 73 7.02 -31.03 -15.22
C PRO A 73 8.07 -30.22 -14.43
N THR A 74 8.38 -30.70 -13.24
CA THR A 74 9.43 -30.11 -12.42
C THR A 74 10.79 -30.27 -13.08
N ARG A 75 11.75 -29.46 -12.61
CA ARG A 75 13.14 -29.57 -13.08
C ARG A 75 13.73 -30.95 -12.79
N GLU A 76 13.38 -31.55 -11.65
CA GLU A 76 13.80 -32.87 -11.22
C GLU A 76 13.29 -33.95 -12.18
N GLU A 77 12.02 -33.87 -12.57
CA GLU A 77 11.40 -34.80 -13.56
C GLU A 77 12.03 -34.65 -14.94
N ILE A 78 12.29 -33.41 -15.39
CA ILE A 78 12.96 -33.17 -16.67
C ILE A 78 14.39 -33.73 -16.62
N ASN A 79 15.12 -33.52 -15.54
CA ASN A 79 16.48 -34.02 -15.38
C ASN A 79 16.51 -35.54 -15.26
N ALA A 80 15.56 -36.16 -14.60
CA ALA A 80 15.42 -37.62 -14.53
C ALA A 80 15.23 -38.22 -15.94
N LYS A 81 14.35 -37.62 -16.77
CA LYS A 81 14.15 -38.01 -18.15
C LYS A 81 15.39 -37.82 -19.04
N ARG A 82 16.19 -36.75 -18.78
CA ARG A 82 17.46 -36.51 -19.49
C ARG A 82 18.54 -37.53 -19.12
N ARG A 83 18.64 -37.91 -17.84
CA ARG A 83 19.56 -38.96 -17.38
C ARG A 83 19.29 -40.28 -18.07
N TYR A 84 18.01 -40.67 -18.22
CA TYR A 84 17.62 -41.89 -18.91
C TYR A 84 18.02 -41.92 -20.41
N ARG A 85 18.15 -40.72 -21.02
CA ARG A 85 18.63 -40.59 -22.43
C ARG A 85 20.13 -40.45 -22.55
N GLY A 86 20.92 -40.72 -21.51
CA GLY A 86 22.39 -40.69 -21.52
C GLY A 86 22.99 -39.27 -21.62
N LYS A 87 22.20 -38.22 -21.48
CA LYS A 87 22.70 -36.85 -21.38
C LYS A 87 22.82 -36.47 -19.92
N SER A 88 24.08 -36.28 -19.46
CA SER A 88 24.33 -35.72 -18.12
C SER A 88 23.66 -34.33 -18.04
N PRO A 89 22.79 -34.08 -17.07
CA PRO A 89 22.23 -32.73 -16.91
C PRO A 89 23.36 -31.80 -16.48
N ALA A 90 23.53 -30.71 -17.17
CA ALA A 90 24.30 -29.60 -16.62
C ALA A 90 23.66 -29.21 -15.28
N THR A 91 24.33 -29.44 -14.20
CA THR A 91 23.90 -29.04 -12.86
C THR A 91 24.02 -27.52 -12.78
N LEU A 92 23.00 -26.83 -13.28
CA LEU A 92 22.87 -25.41 -13.02
C LEU A 92 22.52 -25.24 -11.54
N ASN A 93 23.55 -25.00 -10.77
CA ASN A 93 23.42 -24.77 -9.33
C ASN A 93 23.06 -23.29 -9.12
N TRP A 94 21.76 -22.98 -9.16
CA TRP A 94 21.27 -21.64 -8.87
C TRP A 94 21.51 -21.35 -7.39
N LYS A 95 22.41 -20.40 -7.12
CA LYS A 95 22.58 -19.84 -5.78
C LYS A 95 21.99 -18.45 -5.78
N SER A 96 21.22 -18.14 -4.77
CA SER A 96 20.82 -16.76 -4.51
C SER A 96 22.09 -15.92 -4.31
N ARG A 97 22.19 -14.83 -5.05
CA ARG A 97 23.34 -13.90 -4.98
C ARG A 97 22.97 -12.59 -4.28
N GLY A 98 21.77 -12.53 -3.74
CA GLY A 98 21.26 -11.33 -3.11
C GLY A 98 20.73 -10.31 -4.11
N PRO A 99 20.56 -9.06 -3.67
CA PRO A 99 21.14 -8.48 -2.45
C PRO A 99 20.51 -9.04 -1.17
N TYR A 100 21.33 -9.34 -0.16
CA TYR A 100 20.87 -9.87 1.13
C TYR A 100 20.67 -8.77 2.18
N ASN A 101 21.15 -7.57 1.89
CA ASN A 101 21.16 -6.40 2.76
C ASN A 101 20.26 -5.25 2.25
N VAL A 102 19.43 -5.51 1.26
CA VAL A 102 18.39 -4.56 0.82
C VAL A 102 17.12 -4.92 1.56
N GLY A 103 16.77 -4.08 2.54
CA GLY A 103 15.53 -4.21 3.29
C GLY A 103 14.31 -3.93 2.42
N GLY A 104 13.21 -4.63 2.70
CA GLY A 104 11.88 -4.25 2.24
C GLY A 104 11.29 -3.17 3.15
N ARG A 105 10.18 -2.57 2.70
CA ARG A 105 9.43 -1.64 3.53
C ARG A 105 8.37 -2.41 4.32
N THR A 106 8.55 -2.49 5.63
CA THR A 106 7.55 -3.04 6.55
C THR A 106 6.50 -1.97 6.86
N ARG A 107 5.23 -2.32 6.73
CA ARG A 107 4.09 -1.41 6.96
C ARG A 107 3.23 -1.84 8.14
N ALA A 108 3.23 -3.13 8.44
CA ALA A 108 2.45 -3.71 9.53
C ALA A 108 3.39 -4.51 10.44
N LEU A 109 3.26 -4.32 11.73
CA LEU A 109 3.99 -5.07 12.75
C LEU A 109 3.07 -5.25 13.95
N ALA A 110 3.02 -6.47 14.48
CA ALA A 110 2.30 -6.75 15.70
C ALA A 110 2.96 -7.92 16.46
N ILE A 111 2.88 -7.84 17.79
CA ILE A 111 3.29 -8.89 18.72
C ILE A 111 2.02 -9.54 19.24
N ASP A 112 2.00 -10.87 19.34
CA ASP A 112 0.87 -11.62 19.85
C ASP A 112 0.69 -11.36 21.34
N VAL A 113 -0.48 -10.86 21.73
CA VAL A 113 -0.77 -10.54 23.15
C VAL A 113 -0.82 -11.77 24.04
N SER A 114 -0.99 -12.96 23.48
CA SER A 114 -1.02 -14.23 24.21
C SER A 114 0.34 -14.95 24.27
N ASN A 115 1.25 -14.58 23.35
CA ASN A 115 2.61 -15.15 23.25
C ASN A 115 3.56 -14.17 22.59
N GLU A 116 4.26 -13.38 23.37
CA GLU A 116 5.18 -12.31 22.91
C GLU A 116 6.32 -12.83 22.03
N SER A 117 6.63 -14.12 22.06
CA SER A 117 7.61 -14.69 21.11
C SER A 117 7.07 -14.77 19.68
N THR A 118 5.76 -14.62 19.50
CA THR A 118 5.12 -14.60 18.18
C THR A 118 5.01 -13.17 17.68
N VAL A 119 5.64 -12.91 16.53
CA VAL A 119 5.64 -11.60 15.87
C VAL A 119 5.17 -11.76 14.43
N LEU A 120 4.28 -10.88 13.99
CA LEU A 120 3.83 -10.80 12.60
C LEU A 120 4.31 -9.49 11.98
N ALA A 121 4.87 -9.58 10.78
CA ALA A 121 5.38 -8.44 10.03
C ALA A 121 4.87 -8.45 8.58
N GLY A 122 4.20 -7.37 8.19
CA GLY A 122 3.65 -7.21 6.86
C GLY A 122 4.48 -6.27 5.99
N GLY A 123 4.91 -6.76 4.84
CA GLY A 123 5.65 -5.99 3.85
C GLY A 123 4.73 -5.28 2.86
N ALA A 124 5.09 -4.07 2.42
CA ALA A 124 4.33 -3.32 1.42
C ALA A 124 4.15 -4.08 0.09
N SER A 125 5.08 -4.98 -0.22
CA SER A 125 5.07 -5.85 -1.41
C SER A 125 5.69 -7.21 -1.16
N GLY A 126 5.89 -7.58 0.11
CA GLY A 126 6.58 -8.80 0.53
C GLY A 126 5.71 -9.83 1.26
N GLY A 127 4.40 -9.57 1.37
CA GLY A 127 3.47 -10.46 2.06
C GLY A 127 3.56 -10.37 3.59
N MET A 128 2.87 -11.29 4.26
CA MET A 128 2.85 -11.43 5.70
C MET A 128 3.87 -12.48 6.14
N TRP A 129 4.70 -12.10 7.07
CA TRP A 129 5.72 -12.94 7.68
C TRP A 129 5.41 -13.17 9.15
N ARG A 130 5.69 -14.36 9.63
CA ARG A 130 5.47 -14.78 11.01
C ARG A 130 6.76 -15.34 11.60
N SER A 131 7.10 -14.87 12.79
CA SER A 131 8.13 -15.43 13.66
C SER A 131 7.48 -16.06 14.88
N THR A 132 8.10 -17.07 15.48
CA THR A 132 7.74 -17.68 16.76
C THR A 132 8.90 -17.73 17.75
N ASP A 133 9.95 -16.98 17.45
CA ASP A 133 11.23 -16.96 18.17
C ASP A 133 11.75 -15.52 18.31
N GLU A 134 10.86 -14.58 18.64
CA GLU A 134 11.18 -13.17 18.90
C GLU A 134 11.84 -12.48 17.68
N GLY A 135 11.51 -12.92 16.45
CA GLY A 135 12.04 -12.32 15.22
C GLY A 135 13.38 -12.90 14.75
N ASN A 136 13.89 -13.96 15.38
CA ASN A 136 15.15 -14.58 14.95
C ASN A 136 14.99 -15.32 13.61
N THR A 137 13.85 -16.01 13.42
CA THR A 137 13.51 -16.64 12.14
C THR A 137 12.11 -16.25 11.67
N TRP A 138 11.91 -16.24 10.35
CA TRP A 138 10.67 -15.77 9.73
C TRP A 138 10.18 -16.74 8.67
N THR A 139 8.87 -16.96 8.68
CA THR A 139 8.17 -17.77 7.68
C THR A 139 7.15 -16.91 6.95
N LEU A 140 7.16 -16.93 5.62
CA LEU A 140 6.13 -16.29 4.81
C LEU A 140 4.81 -17.08 4.94
N THR A 141 3.75 -16.41 5.36
CA THR A 141 2.42 -17.01 5.55
C THR A 141 1.41 -16.60 4.49
N THR A 142 1.66 -15.54 3.73
CA THR A 142 0.87 -15.19 2.55
C THR A 142 1.12 -16.20 1.42
N ARG A 143 0.06 -16.71 0.81
CA ARG A 143 0.19 -17.61 -0.34
C ARG A 143 0.68 -16.84 -1.57
N LEU A 144 1.36 -17.51 -2.50
CA LEU A 144 1.91 -16.89 -3.71
C LEU A 144 0.81 -16.36 -4.65
N GLU A 145 -0.39 -16.93 -4.60
CA GLU A 145 -1.56 -16.50 -5.34
C GLU A 145 -2.27 -15.29 -4.76
N ASP A 146 -2.01 -14.95 -3.51
CA ASP A 146 -2.63 -13.82 -2.83
C ASP A 146 -1.87 -12.52 -3.11
N ILE A 147 -2.50 -11.39 -2.81
CA ILE A 147 -1.84 -10.08 -2.87
C ILE A 147 -0.75 -10.01 -1.79
N GLN A 148 0.45 -9.62 -2.22
CA GLN A 148 1.62 -9.51 -1.35
C GLN A 148 1.74 -8.13 -0.67
N SER A 149 0.79 -7.23 -0.86
CA SER A 149 0.79 -5.92 -0.20
C SER A 149 0.05 -6.01 1.13
N VAL A 150 0.78 -5.86 2.23
CA VAL A 150 0.21 -5.83 3.58
C VAL A 150 0.47 -4.45 4.18
N THR A 151 -0.58 -3.78 4.63
CA THR A 151 -0.51 -2.37 5.06
C THR A 151 -0.87 -2.17 6.52
N SER A 152 -1.71 -3.03 7.06
CA SER A 152 -2.12 -2.99 8.47
C SER A 152 -2.41 -4.39 8.98
N ILE A 153 -2.26 -4.59 10.29
CA ILE A 153 -2.56 -5.84 10.98
C ILE A 153 -3.26 -5.53 12.30
N ALA A 154 -4.21 -6.36 12.69
CA ALA A 154 -4.90 -6.27 13.97
C ALA A 154 -5.19 -7.67 14.52
N GLN A 155 -5.02 -7.83 15.83
CA GLN A 155 -5.37 -9.03 16.58
C GLN A 155 -6.68 -8.80 17.33
N ASP A 156 -7.49 -9.84 17.46
CA ASP A 156 -8.56 -9.84 18.43
C ASP A 156 -7.97 -10.18 19.81
N THR A 157 -7.87 -9.17 20.67
CA THR A 157 -7.20 -9.31 21.96
C THR A 157 -8.09 -9.91 23.06
N ARG A 158 -9.36 -10.17 22.77
CA ARG A 158 -10.30 -10.73 23.74
C ARG A 158 -9.90 -12.14 24.14
N VAL A 159 -10.12 -12.47 25.41
CA VAL A 159 -9.82 -13.80 25.95
C VAL A 159 -10.56 -14.89 25.17
N GLY A 160 -9.82 -15.85 24.66
CA GLY A 160 -10.33 -16.94 23.84
C GLY A 160 -10.36 -16.65 22.33
N GLU A 161 -10.16 -15.40 21.91
CA GLU A 161 -10.18 -14.99 20.49
C GLU A 161 -8.79 -14.61 19.94
N GLN A 162 -7.73 -14.67 20.75
CA GLN A 162 -6.39 -14.17 20.41
C GLN A 162 -5.76 -14.87 19.20
N SER A 163 -6.26 -16.03 18.77
CA SER A 163 -5.85 -16.70 17.54
C SER A 163 -6.43 -16.02 16.27
N THR A 164 -7.38 -15.10 16.45
CA THR A 164 -8.01 -14.37 15.34
C THR A 164 -7.24 -13.12 15.01
N TRP A 165 -6.82 -13.01 13.75
CA TRP A 165 -6.06 -11.90 13.21
C TRP A 165 -6.67 -11.41 11.91
N TYR A 166 -6.44 -10.15 11.61
CA TYR A 166 -6.83 -9.54 10.35
C TYR A 166 -5.68 -8.74 9.77
N TYR A 167 -5.49 -8.76 8.44
CA TYR A 167 -4.64 -7.79 7.79
C TYR A 167 -5.33 -7.13 6.60
N GLY A 168 -4.98 -5.87 6.37
CA GLY A 168 -5.41 -5.07 5.25
C GLY A 168 -4.40 -5.03 4.13
N THR A 169 -4.88 -4.82 2.91
CA THR A 169 -4.06 -4.80 1.71
C THR A 169 -4.15 -3.45 0.99
N GLY A 170 -3.17 -3.18 0.13
CA GLY A 170 -3.16 -2.05 -0.76
C GLY A 170 -2.62 -0.76 -0.13
N GLU A 171 -1.53 -0.26 -0.66
CA GLU A 171 -0.91 0.98 -0.22
C GLU A 171 -1.22 2.11 -1.19
N TYR A 172 -1.88 3.16 -0.71
CA TYR A 172 -2.25 4.31 -1.52
C TYR A 172 -1.07 5.27 -1.75
N ASP A 173 -0.27 5.53 -0.73
CA ASP A 173 0.80 6.54 -0.71
C ASP A 173 2.21 5.96 -0.71
N GLY A 174 2.41 4.82 -1.33
CA GLY A 174 3.66 4.08 -1.25
C GLY A 174 4.73 4.43 -2.27
N ALA A 175 4.55 5.41 -3.11
CA ALA A 175 5.46 5.65 -4.22
C ALA A 175 6.77 6.30 -3.81
N SER A 176 7.87 5.58 -3.99
CA SER A 176 9.23 6.14 -3.95
C SER A 176 9.69 6.74 -5.27
N ALA A 177 8.93 6.60 -6.36
CA ALA A 177 9.32 6.96 -7.72
C ALA A 177 8.20 7.67 -8.50
N GLY A 178 7.45 8.53 -7.83
CA GLY A 178 6.35 9.23 -8.46
C GLY A 178 6.73 10.59 -9.00
N THR A 179 6.17 10.94 -10.15
CA THR A 179 6.03 12.30 -10.63
C THR A 179 4.94 13.03 -9.85
N TRP A 180 4.64 14.26 -10.15
CA TRP A 180 3.75 15.19 -9.43
C TRP A 180 2.34 14.68 -9.08
N TRP A 181 1.85 13.64 -9.76
CA TRP A 181 0.74 12.78 -9.34
C TRP A 181 1.23 11.49 -8.68
N GLY A 182 2.44 11.47 -8.33
CA GLY A 182 3.48 10.59 -7.81
C GLY A 182 3.11 9.40 -7.01
N LYS A 183 1.86 8.99 -7.03
CA LYS A 183 1.40 7.82 -6.32
C LYS A 183 1.37 6.65 -7.30
N ASN A 184 2.29 5.73 -7.15
CA ASN A 184 2.15 4.38 -7.70
C ASN A 184 1.54 3.50 -6.59
N PRO A 185 0.22 3.54 -6.40
CA PRO A 185 -0.41 2.77 -5.35
C PRO A 185 -0.22 1.28 -5.62
N TYR A 186 0.09 0.55 -4.57
CA TYR A 186 -0.05 -0.90 -4.62
C TYR A 186 -1.52 -1.23 -4.37
N LYS A 187 -2.22 -1.65 -5.43
CA LYS A 187 -3.61 -2.06 -5.29
C LYS A 187 -3.71 -3.28 -4.38
N GLY A 188 -4.57 -3.17 -3.37
CA GLY A 188 -5.00 -4.29 -2.56
C GLY A 188 -6.22 -5.01 -3.15
N ASP A 189 -6.62 -6.07 -2.50
CA ASP A 189 -7.88 -6.77 -2.76
C ASP A 189 -8.51 -7.21 -1.44
N GLY A 190 -8.88 -6.23 -0.63
CA GLY A 190 -9.64 -6.46 0.59
C GLY A 190 -8.80 -6.80 1.82
N LEU A 191 -9.46 -7.49 2.72
CA LEU A 191 -8.96 -7.92 4.01
C LEU A 191 -8.79 -9.43 4.05
N PHE A 192 -7.81 -9.87 4.81
CA PHE A 192 -7.57 -11.28 5.09
C PHE A 192 -7.77 -11.54 6.58
N LYS A 193 -8.31 -12.72 6.89
CA LYS A 193 -8.54 -13.22 8.24
C LYS A 193 -7.77 -14.51 8.47
N SER A 194 -7.16 -14.62 9.64
CA SER A 194 -6.62 -15.85 10.21
C SER A 194 -7.40 -16.21 11.48
N THR A 195 -7.54 -17.48 11.75
CA THR A 195 -8.10 -18.03 13.00
C THR A 195 -7.15 -19.01 13.69
N ASP A 196 -5.90 -19.04 13.22
CA ASP A 196 -4.86 -19.97 13.67
C ASP A 196 -3.56 -19.27 14.09
N GLY A 197 -3.68 -18.04 14.59
CA GLY A 197 -2.53 -17.26 15.05
C GLY A 197 -1.62 -16.75 13.94
N GLY A 198 -2.18 -16.48 12.76
CA GLY A 198 -1.44 -15.94 11.61
C GLY A 198 -0.65 -16.99 10.82
N VAL A 199 -0.93 -18.27 11.00
CA VAL A 199 -0.29 -19.36 10.23
C VAL A 199 -0.86 -19.46 8.84
N SER A 200 -2.18 -19.34 8.69
CA SER A 200 -2.86 -19.31 7.41
C SER A 200 -3.87 -18.17 7.32
N TRP A 201 -4.18 -17.75 6.10
CA TRP A 201 -5.02 -16.58 5.81
C TRP A 201 -6.06 -16.90 4.76
N SER A 202 -7.26 -16.37 4.96
CA SER A 202 -8.35 -16.42 3.99
C SER A 202 -8.88 -15.03 3.74
N ILE A 203 -9.11 -14.70 2.47
CA ILE A 203 -9.71 -13.41 2.11
C ILE A 203 -11.14 -13.32 2.62
N LEU A 204 -11.54 -12.14 3.10
CA LEU A 204 -12.93 -11.83 3.42
C LEU A 204 -13.68 -11.48 2.12
N PRO A 205 -14.62 -12.34 1.66
CA PRO A 205 -15.26 -12.14 0.35
C PRO A 205 -16.02 -10.81 0.24
N SER A 206 -16.54 -10.29 1.35
CA SER A 206 -17.25 -9.00 1.42
C SER A 206 -16.38 -7.80 1.05
N THR A 207 -15.06 -7.94 1.08
CA THR A 207 -14.08 -6.87 0.87
C THR A 207 -13.31 -6.98 -0.43
N SER A 208 -13.41 -8.12 -1.12
CA SER A 208 -12.70 -8.40 -2.36
C SER A 208 -13.56 -8.21 -3.58
N THR A 209 -12.94 -7.77 -4.69
CA THR A 209 -13.57 -7.75 -6.00
C THR A 209 -13.21 -8.97 -6.84
N ALA A 210 -12.30 -9.82 -6.34
CA ALA A 210 -11.68 -10.91 -7.10
C ALA A 210 -11.09 -10.46 -8.46
N SER A 211 -10.83 -9.16 -8.63
CA SER A 211 -10.33 -8.59 -9.88
C SER A 211 -9.30 -7.49 -9.62
N TYR A 212 -8.09 -7.69 -10.12
CA TYR A 212 -6.99 -6.73 -10.00
C TYR A 212 -7.18 -5.44 -10.83
N HIS A 213 -8.20 -5.39 -11.69
CA HIS A 213 -8.42 -4.27 -12.59
C HIS A 213 -9.56 -3.35 -12.14
N ILE A 214 -10.30 -3.73 -11.10
CA ILE A 214 -11.38 -2.93 -10.54
C ILE A 214 -10.81 -2.08 -9.40
N TRP A 215 -10.82 -0.77 -9.57
CA TRP A 215 -10.28 0.21 -8.63
C TRP A 215 -11.36 0.99 -7.87
N ASN A 216 -12.60 0.54 -7.92
CA ASN A 216 -13.75 1.21 -7.32
C ASN A 216 -14.24 0.55 -6.02
N ASN A 217 -13.42 -0.30 -5.41
CA ASN A 217 -13.71 -0.88 -4.11
C ASN A 217 -12.97 -0.10 -3.02
N ASP A 218 -13.67 0.30 -1.98
CA ASP A 218 -13.10 1.00 -0.82
C ASP A 218 -11.93 0.23 -0.19
N PHE A 219 -12.00 -1.09 -0.18
CA PHE A 219 -10.97 -1.97 0.39
C PHE A 219 -9.77 -2.22 -0.54
N ASN A 220 -9.67 -1.50 -1.65
CA ASN A 220 -8.46 -1.54 -2.48
C ASN A 220 -7.24 -0.94 -1.77
N HIS A 221 -7.47 -0.08 -0.78
CA HIS A 221 -6.41 0.53 0.00
C HIS A 221 -6.85 0.68 1.46
N VAL A 222 -6.30 -0.13 2.33
CA VAL A 222 -6.61 -0.13 3.75
C VAL A 222 -5.43 0.41 4.54
N HIS A 223 -5.61 1.55 5.20
CA HIS A 223 -4.53 2.19 5.96
C HIS A 223 -4.36 1.61 7.35
N ARG A 224 -5.48 1.37 8.03
CA ARG A 224 -5.50 0.91 9.40
C ARG A 224 -6.62 -0.08 9.62
N LEU A 225 -6.31 -1.09 10.42
CA LEU A 225 -7.28 -2.01 10.99
C LEU A 225 -7.18 -1.99 12.50
N LYS A 226 -8.30 -2.04 13.19
CA LYS A 226 -8.37 -2.23 14.63
C LYS A 226 -9.54 -3.16 14.97
N VAL A 227 -9.32 -4.02 15.94
CA VAL A 227 -10.37 -4.85 16.55
C VAL A 227 -10.68 -4.29 17.92
N SER A 228 -11.94 -4.04 18.19
CA SER A 228 -12.37 -3.55 19.52
C SER A 228 -12.09 -4.59 20.60
N PRO A 229 -11.37 -4.23 21.66
CA PRO A 229 -11.04 -5.17 22.74
C PRO A 229 -12.24 -5.55 23.59
N THR A 230 -13.35 -4.82 23.48
CA THR A 230 -14.55 -5.07 24.29
C THR A 230 -15.55 -6.00 23.61
N ASN A 231 -15.77 -5.86 22.30
CA ASN A 231 -16.82 -6.58 21.59
C ASN A 231 -16.34 -7.29 20.29
N GLY A 232 -15.08 -7.09 19.89
CA GLY A 232 -14.51 -7.70 18.69
C GLY A 232 -14.98 -7.09 17.38
N TYR A 233 -15.59 -5.92 17.42
CA TYR A 233 -15.97 -5.21 16.21
C TYR A 233 -14.72 -4.78 15.45
N LEU A 234 -14.76 -4.92 14.13
CA LEU A 234 -13.63 -4.65 13.26
C LEU A 234 -13.81 -3.30 12.56
N TYR A 235 -12.84 -2.42 12.74
CA TYR A 235 -12.79 -1.11 12.10
C TYR A 235 -11.71 -1.10 11.01
N ALA A 236 -12.08 -0.57 9.83
CA ALA A 236 -11.17 -0.42 8.72
C ALA A 236 -11.17 1.02 8.21
N ALA A 237 -10.04 1.68 8.34
CA ALA A 237 -9.81 2.99 7.74
C ALA A 237 -9.29 2.80 6.31
N THR A 238 -10.04 3.28 5.34
CA THR A 238 -9.74 3.13 3.92
C THR A 238 -9.28 4.44 3.30
N ALA A 239 -8.39 4.35 2.30
CA ALA A 239 -7.97 5.48 1.50
C ALA A 239 -8.92 5.73 0.32
N ARG A 240 -8.63 6.79 -0.42
CA ARG A 240 -9.30 7.28 -1.61
C ARG A 240 -10.60 8.04 -1.34
N GLU A 241 -11.56 7.49 -0.64
CA GLU A 241 -12.76 8.23 -0.26
C GLU A 241 -12.78 8.56 1.24
N GLY A 242 -11.68 8.25 1.94
CA GLY A 242 -11.51 8.59 3.35
C GLY A 242 -12.65 8.08 4.22
N LYS A 243 -12.86 6.76 4.25
CA LYS A 243 -13.94 6.13 5.01
C LYS A 243 -13.41 5.36 6.20
N LEU A 244 -14.11 5.48 7.32
CA LEU A 244 -14.03 4.51 8.41
C LEU A 244 -15.22 3.56 8.31
N LYS A 245 -14.91 2.29 8.13
CA LYS A 245 -15.90 1.23 8.02
C LYS A 245 -15.92 0.38 9.28
N LEU A 246 -17.09 -0.05 9.66
CA LEU A 246 -17.35 -0.91 10.80
C LEU A 246 -17.99 -2.23 10.36
N SER A 247 -17.46 -3.33 10.85
CA SER A 247 -18.11 -4.63 10.80
C SER A 247 -18.37 -5.13 12.24
N LYS A 248 -19.58 -5.58 12.48
CA LYS A 248 -20.02 -6.15 13.78
C LYS A 248 -20.08 -7.69 13.76
N ASP A 249 -19.74 -8.29 12.63
CA ASP A 249 -19.90 -9.72 12.32
C ASP A 249 -18.62 -10.37 11.79
N GLY A 250 -17.47 -9.85 12.24
CA GLY A 250 -16.15 -10.41 11.88
C GLY A 250 -15.76 -10.22 10.43
N GLY A 251 -16.26 -9.18 9.78
CA GLY A 251 -15.93 -8.81 8.42
C GLY A 251 -16.91 -9.34 7.36
N SER A 252 -18.06 -9.91 7.76
CA SER A 252 -19.06 -10.42 6.82
C SER A 252 -19.87 -9.30 6.17
N THR A 253 -20.22 -8.25 6.95
CA THR A 253 -20.89 -7.04 6.45
C THR A 253 -20.21 -5.77 6.97
N TRP A 254 -20.38 -4.65 6.24
CA TRP A 254 -19.71 -3.39 6.54
C TRP A 254 -20.65 -2.19 6.40
N THR A 255 -20.51 -1.24 7.32
CA THR A 255 -21.20 0.05 7.29
C THR A 255 -20.19 1.19 7.35
N ASP A 256 -20.44 2.29 6.62
CA ASP A 256 -19.66 3.52 6.74
C ASP A 256 -20.11 4.26 8.00
N VAL A 257 -19.24 4.38 8.99
CA VAL A 257 -19.54 5.04 10.26
C VAL A 257 -18.98 6.45 10.35
N LEU A 258 -17.94 6.75 9.58
CA LEU A 258 -17.40 8.09 9.42
C LEU A 258 -16.80 8.21 8.02
N LYS A 259 -17.07 9.31 7.34
CA LYS A 259 -16.51 9.57 6.01
C LYS A 259 -16.28 11.06 5.77
N ALA A 260 -15.24 11.38 5.03
CA ALA A 260 -15.08 12.67 4.40
C ALA A 260 -16.15 12.85 3.32
N THR A 261 -16.75 14.05 3.19
CA THR A 261 -17.92 14.22 2.34
C THR A 261 -17.62 14.71 0.94
N ASP A 262 -16.48 15.36 0.70
CA ASP A 262 -16.37 16.27 -0.45
C ASP A 262 -15.08 16.15 -1.23
N ILE A 263 -14.11 15.32 -0.81
CA ILE A 263 -12.75 15.38 -1.37
C ILE A 263 -12.12 14.01 -1.48
N ASP A 264 -11.54 13.74 -2.65
CA ASP A 264 -10.69 12.61 -2.95
C ASP A 264 -9.23 13.09 -3.00
N PRO A 265 -8.29 12.50 -2.27
CA PRO A 265 -8.37 11.47 -1.25
C PRO A 265 -8.16 12.02 0.18
N SER A 266 -9.01 11.64 1.09
CA SER A 266 -8.84 11.93 2.51
C SER A 266 -8.16 10.78 3.24
N TYR A 267 -7.29 11.10 4.17
CA TYR A 267 -6.72 10.15 5.11
C TYR A 267 -7.66 9.95 6.28
N VAL A 268 -7.88 8.69 6.64
CA VAL A 268 -8.56 8.33 7.87
C VAL A 268 -7.63 7.43 8.67
N ASP A 269 -7.52 7.69 9.96
CA ASP A 269 -6.87 6.78 10.91
C ASP A 269 -7.81 6.51 12.08
N VAL A 270 -7.61 5.40 12.78
CA VAL A 270 -8.48 4.95 13.87
C VAL A 270 -7.67 4.24 14.93
N ASP A 271 -8.01 4.49 16.19
CA ASP A 271 -7.55 3.69 17.33
C ASP A 271 -8.66 3.52 18.35
N ILE A 272 -8.54 2.47 19.20
CA ILE A 272 -9.57 2.08 20.14
C ILE A 272 -8.91 1.87 21.50
N SER A 273 -9.41 2.57 22.50
CA SER A 273 -8.95 2.38 23.88
C SER A 273 -9.44 1.07 24.49
N SER A 274 -8.82 0.67 25.60
CA SER A 274 -9.14 -0.58 26.28
C SER A 274 -10.58 -0.65 26.81
N ASP A 275 -11.25 0.49 26.99
CA ASP A 275 -12.66 0.57 27.37
C ASP A 275 -13.64 0.57 26.20
N GLY A 276 -13.13 0.46 24.96
CA GLY A 276 -13.93 0.45 23.74
C GLY A 276 -14.24 1.82 23.15
N THR A 277 -13.74 2.91 23.75
CA THR A 277 -13.87 4.25 23.15
C THR A 277 -13.07 4.32 21.85
N VAL A 278 -13.72 4.72 20.77
CA VAL A 278 -13.12 4.81 19.44
C VAL A 278 -12.72 6.26 19.15
N TYR A 279 -11.49 6.45 18.75
CA TYR A 279 -11.00 7.73 18.24
C TYR A 279 -10.68 7.59 16.76
N ALA A 280 -11.08 8.57 15.98
CA ALA A 280 -10.80 8.61 14.55
C ALA A 280 -10.37 10.00 14.14
N ILE A 281 -9.52 10.07 13.12
CA ILE A 281 -9.15 11.33 12.50
C ILE A 281 -9.46 11.26 11.02
N VAL A 282 -10.06 12.32 10.50
CA VAL A 282 -10.29 12.53 9.09
C VAL A 282 -9.41 13.67 8.62
N GLY A 283 -8.45 13.38 7.77
CA GLY A 283 -7.54 14.37 7.19
C GLY A 283 -8.17 15.17 6.05
N GLY A 284 -7.43 16.17 5.60
CA GLY A 284 -7.79 16.97 4.42
C GLY A 284 -7.45 16.29 3.10
N ASP A 285 -7.63 17.04 2.01
CA ASP A 285 -7.22 16.58 0.70
C ASP A 285 -5.69 16.64 0.53
N TRP A 286 -5.23 15.90 -0.46
CA TRP A 286 -3.81 15.85 -0.83
C TRP A 286 -3.24 17.19 -1.30
N SER A 287 -4.07 18.07 -1.83
CA SER A 287 -3.61 19.36 -2.37
C SER A 287 -3.24 20.37 -1.31
N GLY A 288 -3.48 20.05 -0.02
CA GLY A 288 -3.14 20.92 1.12
C GLY A 288 -3.96 22.21 1.16
N GLY A 289 -4.98 22.34 0.30
CA GLY A 289 -5.71 23.58 0.12
C GLY A 289 -7.15 23.59 0.62
N ASN A 290 -7.78 22.45 0.67
CA ASN A 290 -9.19 22.39 1.05
C ASN A 290 -9.41 21.43 2.22
N LYS A 291 -9.95 21.97 3.30
CA LYS A 291 -10.53 21.13 4.34
C LYS A 291 -11.77 20.46 3.77
N SER A 292 -11.85 19.14 3.92
CA SER A 292 -13.15 18.51 3.94
C SER A 292 -13.99 19.19 5.03
N ASN A 293 -15.29 19.40 4.78
CA ASN A 293 -16.22 19.91 5.80
C ASN A 293 -16.26 19.04 7.07
N LYS A 294 -15.57 17.89 7.05
CA LYS A 294 -15.47 16.95 8.16
C LYS A 294 -14.03 16.58 8.52
N SER A 295 -13.03 17.38 8.14
CA SER A 295 -11.67 17.16 8.65
C SER A 295 -11.61 17.49 10.13
N GLY A 296 -11.06 16.58 10.93
CA GLY A 296 -10.98 16.77 12.37
C GLY A 296 -10.71 15.49 13.14
N ILE A 297 -10.77 15.60 14.44
CA ILE A 297 -10.63 14.51 15.40
C ILE A 297 -12.00 14.18 15.97
N PHE A 298 -12.37 12.93 15.90
CA PHE A 298 -13.68 12.45 16.32
C PHE A 298 -13.55 11.37 17.38
N ARG A 299 -14.49 11.37 18.31
CA ARG A 299 -14.61 10.39 19.39
C ARG A 299 -16.00 9.76 19.35
N SER A 300 -16.06 8.45 19.53
CA SER A 300 -17.29 7.69 19.73
C SER A 300 -17.18 6.84 20.99
N THR A 301 -18.25 6.80 21.78
CA THR A 301 -18.39 5.94 22.98
C THR A 301 -19.51 4.91 22.84
N ASP A 302 -20.04 4.76 21.62
CA ASP A 302 -21.16 3.90 21.28
C ASP A 302 -20.87 3.05 20.03
N ASP A 303 -19.65 2.55 19.95
CA ASP A 303 -19.18 1.69 18.86
C ASP A 303 -19.32 2.32 17.47
N GLY A 304 -19.08 3.61 17.34
CA GLY A 304 -19.15 4.32 16.05
C GLY A 304 -20.56 4.66 15.59
N SER A 305 -21.57 4.50 16.43
CA SER A 305 -22.97 4.87 16.09
C SER A 305 -23.15 6.37 16.05
N THR A 306 -22.53 7.09 16.98
CA THR A 306 -22.45 8.56 16.98
C THR A 306 -21.02 9.04 17.18
N TRP A 307 -20.73 10.22 16.64
CA TRP A 307 -19.40 10.83 16.69
C TRP A 307 -19.47 12.26 17.23
N THR A 308 -18.63 12.56 18.19
CA THR A 308 -18.40 13.89 18.71
C THR A 308 -17.12 14.45 18.11
N ASP A 309 -17.20 15.63 17.50
CA ASP A 309 -16.00 16.38 17.09
C ASP A 309 -15.31 16.93 18.33
N ILE A 310 -14.08 16.52 18.55
CA ILE A 310 -13.23 16.93 19.67
C ILE A 310 -11.99 17.69 19.17
N THR A 311 -12.00 18.17 17.93
CA THR A 311 -10.89 18.89 17.33
C THR A 311 -10.56 20.14 18.14
N PRO A 312 -9.36 20.28 18.72
CA PRO A 312 -8.98 21.47 19.45
C PRO A 312 -8.99 22.71 18.54
N GLY A 313 -9.40 23.85 19.07
CA GLY A 313 -9.37 25.11 18.31
C GLY A 313 -7.96 25.55 17.86
N SER A 314 -6.92 25.06 18.54
CA SER A 314 -5.51 25.25 18.17
C SER A 314 -5.00 24.24 17.13
N PHE A 315 -5.83 23.31 16.71
CA PHE A 315 -5.44 22.28 15.72
C PHE A 315 -5.13 22.96 14.37
N PRO A 316 -4.10 22.50 13.63
CA PRO A 316 -3.76 23.07 12.34
C PRO A 316 -4.97 23.16 11.42
N ALA A 317 -5.13 24.29 10.77
CA ALA A 317 -6.24 24.50 9.85
C ALA A 317 -6.13 23.61 8.61
N ASN A 318 -4.91 23.28 8.19
CA ASN A 318 -4.60 22.45 7.03
C ASN A 318 -3.65 21.35 7.50
N PHE A 319 -4.07 20.11 7.30
CA PHE A 319 -3.24 18.93 7.55
C PHE A 319 -3.65 17.86 6.52
N GLN A 320 -2.70 17.06 6.12
CA GLN A 320 -2.93 16.01 5.14
C GLN A 320 -3.09 14.67 5.84
N ARG A 321 -1.99 14.09 6.24
CA ARG A 321 -1.94 12.83 6.94
C ARG A 321 -1.75 13.03 8.41
N VAL A 322 -2.52 12.34 9.21
CA VAL A 322 -2.34 12.28 10.66
C VAL A 322 -2.38 10.82 11.07
N LEU A 323 -1.44 10.45 11.92
CA LEU A 323 -1.45 9.18 12.63
C LEU A 323 -1.93 9.44 14.05
N LEU A 324 -2.71 8.52 14.54
CA LEU A 324 -3.32 8.56 15.85
C LEU A 324 -2.92 7.29 16.61
N ASP A 325 -2.62 7.46 17.88
CA ASP A 325 -2.32 6.36 18.80
C ASP A 325 -2.78 6.70 20.20
N ILE A 326 -3.29 5.72 20.93
CA ILE A 326 -3.80 5.88 22.29
C ILE A 326 -2.81 5.25 23.26
N SER A 327 -2.54 5.92 24.38
CA SER A 327 -1.70 5.33 25.42
C SER A 327 -2.38 4.10 26.02
N GLU A 328 -1.72 2.97 25.96
CA GLU A 328 -2.22 1.72 26.57
C GLU A 328 -2.38 1.82 28.09
N SER A 329 -1.56 2.62 28.74
CA SER A 329 -1.60 2.82 30.20
C SER A 329 -2.58 3.90 30.67
N ASN A 330 -3.10 4.73 29.75
CA ASN A 330 -4.01 5.82 30.10
C ASN A 330 -4.91 6.21 28.94
N ASN A 331 -6.13 5.71 28.92
CA ASN A 331 -7.14 5.95 27.87
C ASN A 331 -7.49 7.45 27.63
N ASN A 332 -7.08 8.34 28.55
CA ASN A 332 -7.29 9.79 28.39
C ASN A 332 -6.15 10.48 27.64
N VAL A 333 -5.11 9.77 27.26
CA VAL A 333 -3.97 10.32 26.51
C VAL A 333 -3.97 9.77 25.08
N VAL A 334 -4.14 10.67 24.13
CA VAL A 334 -4.14 10.38 22.70
C VAL A 334 -3.02 11.18 22.05
N TYR A 335 -2.22 10.51 21.25
CA TYR A 335 -1.11 11.09 20.52
C TYR A 335 -1.50 11.32 19.07
N PHE A 336 -1.11 12.46 18.52
CA PHE A 336 -1.29 12.80 17.12
C PHE A 336 0.04 13.15 16.50
N PHE A 337 0.34 12.54 15.37
CA PHE A 337 1.51 12.85 14.57
C PHE A 337 1.06 13.36 13.20
N PHE A 338 1.43 14.60 12.89
CA PHE A 338 1.04 15.29 11.66
C PHE A 338 2.16 15.27 10.61
N GLU A 339 1.76 15.18 9.34
CA GLU A 339 2.59 15.48 8.19
C GLU A 339 2.10 16.77 7.51
#